data_b6f436763477c789b16c7afc44a0696f
#
_entry.id   b6f436763477c789b16c7afc44a0696f
#
_cell.length_a   1.000
_cell.length_b   1.000
_cell.length_c   1.000
_cell.angle_alpha   90.00
_cell.angle_beta   90.00
_cell.angle_gamma   90.00
#
_symmetry.space_group_name_H-M   'P 1'
#
loop_
_entity.id
_entity.type
_entity.pdbx_description
1 polymer ?
#
loop_
_entity_poly.entity_id
_entity_poly.type
_entity_poly.pdbx_seq_one_letter_code
_entity_poly.pdbx_strand_id
1 'polypeptide(L)'
;MTFDATLNPVVYEGGIPVFIDTEADSWNMDAASLEKAFELYPEVKLVVCAELYGFPGRIDLIKQICERHGALLIEDAAEAMGATLNGRQCGSFGDYAAISYNGNKIITGSSGGCLLTNDIEVANKARKWSTQARENAPWYQHEEVGYNYRMSNVIAGVIRGQYPHLEEHIAQKKAIYERYRDGLKDLPVKMNPITDGALPNYWLSAMIIDEKYMCRQVRDDSAALFVAEAGKSCPTEILQAIFALNAEGRPIWKPMHIQPMYRMHEFITRSGSGRAKTNAYIAGGVFDVGADIFNRGLCLPSDNKMTAEQQERIIEAIRACFE
;
A
#
# COMPACT_ATOMS: atom_id res chain seq x y z
N MET A 1 4.04 -0.17 5.83
CA MET A 1 2.61 -0.55 5.59
C MET A 1 2.46 -0.97 4.14
N THR A 2 1.78 -2.09 3.87
CA THR A 2 1.52 -2.58 2.51
C THR A 2 0.49 -3.70 2.53
N PHE A 3 0.04 -4.15 1.35
CA PHE A 3 -0.74 -5.37 1.18
C PHE A 3 0.17 -6.61 1.28
N ASP A 4 -0.40 -7.73 1.69
CA ASP A 4 0.33 -8.99 1.94
C ASP A 4 1.08 -9.52 0.69
N ALA A 5 0.54 -9.29 -0.50
CA ALA A 5 1.16 -9.70 -1.77
C ALA A 5 2.56 -9.10 -2.00
N THR A 6 2.91 -8.00 -1.36
CA THR A 6 4.27 -7.42 -1.40
C THR A 6 5.29 -8.36 -0.73
N LEU A 7 4.88 -9.10 0.30
CA LEU A 7 5.74 -9.95 1.13
C LEU A 7 5.74 -11.42 0.72
N ASN A 8 4.59 -11.93 0.31
CA ASN A 8 4.42 -13.35 0.03
C ASN A 8 5.49 -13.92 -0.92
N PRO A 9 5.88 -13.25 -2.03
CA PRO A 9 6.93 -13.75 -2.91
C PRO A 9 8.29 -13.94 -2.21
N VAL A 10 8.64 -13.06 -1.26
CA VAL A 10 9.88 -13.20 -0.48
C VAL A 10 9.86 -14.50 0.32
N VAL A 11 8.73 -14.79 0.95
CA VAL A 11 8.56 -16.01 1.77
C VAL A 11 8.47 -17.26 0.90
N TYR A 12 7.83 -17.21 -0.27
CA TYR A 12 7.77 -18.34 -1.21
C TYR A 12 9.15 -18.77 -1.67
N GLU A 13 10.07 -17.81 -1.83
CA GLU A 13 11.46 -18.05 -2.20
C GLU A 13 12.37 -18.34 -0.98
N GLY A 14 11.80 -18.53 0.21
CA GLY A 14 12.54 -18.85 1.44
C GLY A 14 13.29 -17.68 2.06
N GLY A 15 12.97 -16.46 1.65
CA GLY A 15 13.54 -15.24 2.23
C GLY A 15 13.00 -14.97 3.63
N ILE A 16 13.82 -14.33 4.45
CA ILE A 16 13.46 -13.91 5.82
C ILE A 16 13.23 -12.39 5.79
N PRO A 17 11.98 -11.90 5.96
CA PRO A 17 11.71 -10.48 5.90
C PRO A 17 12.18 -9.75 7.17
N VAL A 18 12.75 -8.55 6.97
CA VAL A 18 12.98 -7.55 7.99
C VAL A 18 12.05 -6.37 7.69
N PHE A 19 11.16 -6.06 8.61
CA PHE A 19 10.17 -5.00 8.42
C PHE A 19 10.72 -3.65 8.79
N ILE A 20 10.43 -2.65 7.97
CA ILE A 20 10.81 -1.26 8.15
C ILE A 20 9.58 -0.47 8.56
N ASP A 21 9.72 0.42 9.54
CA ASP A 21 8.62 1.27 9.98
C ASP A 21 8.19 2.24 8.88
N THR A 22 7.07 2.86 9.13
CA THR A 22 6.38 3.82 8.26
C THR A 22 6.72 5.24 8.71
N GLU A 23 6.86 6.18 7.80
CA GLU A 23 6.93 7.60 8.14
C GLU A 23 5.52 8.23 8.17
N ALA A 24 5.34 9.17 9.11
CA ALA A 24 4.03 9.79 9.33
C ALA A 24 3.62 10.75 8.19
N ASP A 25 4.59 11.30 7.46
CA ASP A 25 4.36 12.37 6.48
C ASP A 25 4.05 11.84 5.07
N SER A 26 4.20 10.54 4.83
CA SER A 26 3.84 9.91 3.55
C SER A 26 3.05 8.61 3.71
N TRP A 27 3.03 8.02 4.90
CA TRP A 27 2.51 6.68 5.22
C TRP A 27 3.21 5.55 4.47
N ASN A 28 4.37 5.81 3.90
CA ASN A 28 5.21 4.85 3.19
C ASN A 28 6.43 4.47 4.01
N MET A 29 7.33 3.67 3.44
CA MET A 29 8.56 3.22 4.12
C MET A 29 9.40 4.40 4.60
N ASP A 30 9.80 4.38 5.87
CA ASP A 30 10.67 5.39 6.46
C ASP A 30 12.14 5.19 6.04
N ALA A 31 12.68 6.17 5.31
CA ALA A 31 14.06 6.14 4.83
C ALA A 31 15.11 6.05 5.95
N ALA A 32 14.85 6.72 7.10
CA ALA A 32 15.77 6.66 8.23
C ALA A 32 15.77 5.29 8.92
N SER A 33 14.60 4.65 9.00
CA SER A 33 14.49 3.28 9.50
C SER A 33 15.13 2.26 8.56
N LEU A 34 15.07 2.48 7.23
CA LEU A 34 15.77 1.65 6.25
C LEU A 34 17.28 1.77 6.39
N GLU A 35 17.82 2.98 6.53
CA GLU A 35 19.25 3.18 6.79
C GLU A 35 19.67 2.43 8.05
N LYS A 36 18.87 2.53 9.12
CA LYS A 36 19.12 1.81 10.37
C LYS A 36 19.08 0.30 10.22
N ALA A 37 18.20 -0.21 9.35
CA ALA A 37 18.16 -1.63 9.05
C ALA A 37 19.45 -2.12 8.36
N PHE A 38 20.01 -1.39 7.44
CA PHE A 38 21.28 -1.74 6.82
C PHE A 38 22.49 -1.71 7.78
N GLU A 39 22.45 -0.83 8.80
CA GLU A 39 23.45 -0.88 9.88
C GLU A 39 23.37 -2.18 10.69
N LEU A 40 22.18 -2.70 10.91
CA LEU A 40 21.94 -3.91 11.70
C LEU A 40 22.05 -5.21 10.88
N TYR A 41 21.73 -5.14 9.59
CA TYR A 41 21.65 -6.27 8.65
C TYR A 41 22.39 -5.91 7.34
N PRO A 42 23.72 -5.73 7.36
CA PRO A 42 24.49 -5.32 6.18
C PRO A 42 24.50 -6.37 5.06
N GLU A 43 24.08 -7.61 5.37
CA GLU A 43 23.97 -8.70 4.40
C GLU A 43 22.72 -8.60 3.51
N VAL A 44 21.73 -7.76 3.84
CA VAL A 44 20.52 -7.59 3.05
C VAL A 44 20.85 -7.08 1.65
N LYS A 45 20.32 -7.75 0.62
CA LYS A 45 20.57 -7.46 -0.79
C LYS A 45 19.33 -7.08 -1.57
N LEU A 46 18.17 -7.08 -0.94
CA LEU A 46 16.90 -6.80 -1.59
C LEU A 46 16.01 -5.97 -0.66
N VAL A 47 15.48 -4.89 -1.19
CA VAL A 47 14.43 -4.08 -0.57
C VAL A 47 13.19 -4.15 -1.45
N VAL A 48 12.03 -4.37 -0.85
CA VAL A 48 10.73 -4.29 -1.54
C VAL A 48 9.96 -3.13 -0.90
N CYS A 49 9.57 -2.15 -1.71
CA CYS A 49 8.89 -0.93 -1.25
C CYS A 49 7.61 -0.72 -2.04
N ALA A 50 6.49 -0.52 -1.35
CA ALA A 50 5.20 -0.22 -1.96
C ALA A 50 4.87 1.28 -1.86
N GLU A 51 4.15 1.82 -2.85
CA GLU A 51 3.52 3.14 -2.80
C GLU A 51 2.07 3.00 -2.35
N LEU A 52 1.85 3.19 -1.05
CA LEU A 52 0.57 2.93 -0.40
C LEU A 52 -0.55 3.81 -0.97
N TYR A 53 -1.64 3.15 -1.40
CA TYR A 53 -2.88 3.78 -1.88
C TYR A 53 -2.71 4.71 -3.09
N GLY A 54 -1.57 4.62 -3.80
CA GLY A 54 -1.27 5.49 -4.96
C GLY A 54 -0.74 6.86 -4.56
N PHE A 55 -0.25 7.00 -3.33
CA PHE A 55 0.42 8.20 -2.81
C PHE A 55 1.91 7.89 -2.65
N PRO A 56 2.76 8.39 -3.57
CA PRO A 56 4.19 8.11 -3.51
C PRO A 56 4.84 8.65 -2.24
N GLY A 57 5.66 7.80 -1.59
CA GLY A 57 6.58 8.22 -0.55
C GLY A 57 7.90 8.72 -1.14
N ARG A 58 8.96 8.70 -0.33
CA ARG A 58 10.30 9.11 -0.73
C ARG A 58 11.08 7.96 -1.39
N ILE A 59 10.47 7.35 -2.42
CA ILE A 59 11.07 6.24 -3.18
C ILE A 59 12.41 6.64 -3.81
N ASP A 60 12.61 7.93 -4.11
CA ASP A 60 13.86 8.50 -4.56
C ASP A 60 15.00 8.33 -3.52
N LEU A 61 14.71 8.58 -2.25
CA LEU A 61 15.67 8.37 -1.15
C LEU A 61 15.87 6.88 -0.87
N ILE A 62 14.80 6.09 -0.89
CA ILE A 62 14.89 4.62 -0.72
C ILE A 62 15.84 4.03 -1.77
N LYS A 63 15.70 4.43 -3.04
CA LYS A 63 16.60 3.97 -4.11
C LYS A 63 18.05 4.36 -3.86
N GLN A 64 18.31 5.61 -3.46
CA GLN A 64 19.67 6.06 -3.13
C GLN A 64 20.28 5.27 -1.96
N ILE A 65 19.48 4.93 -0.94
CA ILE A 65 19.94 4.11 0.17
C ILE A 65 20.31 2.71 -0.35
N CYS A 66 19.45 2.07 -1.13
CA CYS A 66 19.72 0.77 -1.71
C CYS A 66 21.02 0.76 -2.52
N GLU A 67 21.25 1.77 -3.36
CA GLU A 67 22.48 1.92 -4.16
C GLU A 67 23.73 2.02 -3.29
N ARG A 68 23.70 2.83 -2.21
CA ARG A 68 24.84 2.95 -1.28
C ARG A 68 25.21 1.64 -0.60
N HIS A 69 24.21 0.81 -0.31
CA HIS A 69 24.41 -0.49 0.37
C HIS A 69 24.54 -1.68 -0.59
N GLY A 70 24.51 -1.44 -1.91
CA GLY A 70 24.63 -2.48 -2.93
C GLY A 70 23.45 -3.47 -2.90
N ALA A 71 22.26 -2.97 -2.58
CA ALA A 71 21.01 -3.71 -2.57
C ALA A 71 20.14 -3.36 -3.78
N LEU A 72 19.39 -4.32 -4.28
CA LEU A 72 18.38 -4.13 -5.31
C LEU A 72 17.08 -3.56 -4.69
N LEU A 73 16.37 -2.75 -5.46
CA LEU A 73 15.05 -2.26 -5.10
C LEU A 73 13.98 -2.84 -6.03
N ILE A 74 12.98 -3.45 -5.46
CA ILE A 74 11.72 -3.80 -6.14
C ILE A 74 10.66 -2.79 -5.69
N GLU A 75 10.07 -2.06 -6.64
CA GLU A 75 8.88 -1.26 -6.40
C GLU A 75 7.63 -2.13 -6.51
N ASP A 76 6.85 -2.19 -5.47
CA ASP A 76 5.45 -2.62 -5.57
C ASP A 76 4.60 -1.38 -5.90
N ALA A 77 4.51 -1.08 -7.19
CA ALA A 77 3.72 0.01 -7.74
C ALA A 77 2.31 -0.46 -8.15
N ALA A 78 1.83 -1.56 -7.53
CA ALA A 78 0.51 -2.13 -7.81
C ALA A 78 -0.66 -1.15 -7.62
N GLU A 79 -0.45 -0.06 -6.89
CA GLU A 79 -1.44 0.97 -6.59
C GLU A 79 -1.11 2.32 -7.21
N ALA A 80 0.09 2.47 -7.77
CA ALA A 80 0.67 3.76 -8.14
C ALA A 80 0.74 4.00 -9.66
N MET A 81 -0.02 3.26 -10.47
CA MET A 81 -0.06 3.50 -11.90
C MET A 81 -0.51 4.95 -12.19
N GLY A 82 0.31 5.70 -12.95
CA GLY A 82 0.09 7.11 -13.25
C GLY A 82 0.53 8.09 -12.16
N ALA A 83 0.86 7.62 -10.95
CA ALA A 83 1.44 8.46 -9.91
C ALA A 83 2.91 8.79 -10.21
N THR A 84 3.35 9.99 -9.83
CA THR A 84 4.75 10.44 -10.05
C THR A 84 5.34 11.06 -8.80
N LEU A 85 6.67 10.99 -8.68
CA LEU A 85 7.46 11.77 -7.74
C LEU A 85 8.50 12.59 -8.51
N ASN A 86 8.52 13.91 -8.34
CA ASN A 86 9.41 14.83 -9.06
C ASN A 86 9.35 14.65 -10.60
N GLY A 87 8.15 14.38 -11.14
CA GLY A 87 7.91 14.16 -12.56
C GLY A 87 8.32 12.78 -13.09
N ARG A 88 8.88 11.89 -12.24
CA ARG A 88 9.24 10.52 -12.59
C ARG A 88 8.14 9.56 -12.17
N GLN A 89 7.72 8.67 -13.08
CA GLN A 89 6.66 7.69 -12.83
C GLN A 89 7.04 6.68 -11.73
N CYS A 90 6.12 6.39 -10.81
CA CYS A 90 6.23 5.23 -9.93
C CYS A 90 6.27 3.93 -10.74
N GLY A 91 7.02 2.97 -10.27
CA GLY A 91 7.36 1.76 -11.04
C GLY A 91 8.60 1.93 -11.93
N SER A 92 9.27 3.09 -11.90
CA SER A 92 10.49 3.30 -12.66
C SER A 92 11.72 3.61 -11.82
N PHE A 93 11.59 3.72 -10.50
CA PHE A 93 12.71 4.02 -9.58
C PHE A 93 13.51 2.77 -9.23
N GLY A 94 12.84 1.63 -9.05
CA GLY A 94 13.48 0.38 -8.72
C GLY A 94 14.25 -0.26 -9.88
N ASP A 95 15.04 -1.27 -9.55
CA ASP A 95 15.66 -2.15 -10.53
C ASP A 95 14.59 -3.00 -11.23
N TYR A 96 13.55 -3.32 -10.47
CA TYR A 96 12.34 -4.01 -10.92
C TYR A 96 11.11 -3.35 -10.31
N ALA A 97 9.96 -3.45 -11.01
CA ALA A 97 8.70 -3.05 -10.44
C ALA A 97 7.54 -3.92 -10.90
N ALA A 98 6.49 -3.97 -10.06
CA ALA A 98 5.25 -4.65 -10.37
C ALA A 98 4.09 -3.66 -10.44
N ILE A 99 3.29 -3.76 -11.51
CA ILE A 99 2.02 -3.07 -11.67
C ILE A 99 0.90 -4.10 -11.60
N SER A 100 -0.20 -3.78 -10.92
CA SER A 100 -1.37 -4.65 -10.82
C SER A 100 -2.53 -4.14 -11.68
N TYR A 101 -3.20 -5.06 -12.35
CA TYR A 101 -4.46 -4.85 -13.05
C TYR A 101 -5.60 -5.65 -12.39
N ASN A 102 -5.48 -5.94 -11.09
CA ASN A 102 -6.53 -6.62 -10.33
C ASN A 102 -7.85 -5.81 -10.38
N GLY A 103 -8.98 -6.48 -10.05
CA GLY A 103 -10.34 -5.94 -10.24
C GLY A 103 -10.64 -4.58 -9.60
N ASN A 104 -9.91 -4.22 -8.56
CA ASN A 104 -10.10 -2.97 -7.80
C ASN A 104 -9.06 -1.87 -8.14
N LYS A 105 -8.15 -2.09 -9.08
CA LYS A 105 -7.10 -1.11 -9.42
C LYS A 105 -7.63 -0.03 -10.37
N ILE A 106 -6.89 1.08 -10.45
CA ILE A 106 -7.30 2.27 -11.23
C ILE A 106 -7.47 1.95 -12.72
N ILE A 107 -6.67 1.04 -13.24
CA ILE A 107 -6.86 0.36 -14.52
C ILE A 107 -6.94 -1.14 -14.21
N THR A 108 -7.98 -1.80 -14.67
CA THR A 108 -8.22 -3.20 -14.32
C THR A 108 -8.50 -4.08 -15.53
N GLY A 109 -8.02 -5.31 -15.45
CA GLY A 109 -8.42 -6.42 -16.29
C GLY A 109 -9.20 -7.49 -15.53
N SER A 110 -9.70 -7.18 -14.31
CA SER A 110 -10.19 -8.14 -13.31
C SER A 110 -9.07 -9.01 -12.71
N SER A 111 -7.99 -9.21 -13.42
CA SER A 111 -6.76 -9.88 -13.00
C SER A 111 -5.58 -9.38 -13.85
N GLY A 112 -4.39 -9.90 -13.58
CA GLY A 112 -3.19 -9.60 -14.33
C GLY A 112 -2.31 -8.54 -13.67
N GLY A 113 -1.15 -8.37 -14.24
CA GLY A 113 -0.12 -7.42 -13.84
C GLY A 113 1.00 -7.40 -14.86
N CYS A 114 1.98 -6.56 -14.65
CA CYS A 114 3.20 -6.56 -15.44
C CYS A 114 4.43 -6.32 -14.57
N LEU A 115 5.54 -6.91 -15.00
CA LEU A 115 6.88 -6.60 -14.51
C LEU A 115 7.45 -5.48 -15.38
N LEU A 116 8.05 -4.49 -14.74
CA LEU A 116 8.82 -3.43 -15.38
C LEU A 116 10.29 -3.59 -14.99
N THR A 117 11.17 -3.51 -15.96
CA THR A 117 12.63 -3.53 -15.77
C THR A 117 13.33 -2.99 -17.01
N ASN A 118 14.53 -2.44 -16.83
CA ASN A 118 15.44 -2.08 -17.93
C ASN A 118 16.37 -3.24 -18.31
N ASP A 119 16.37 -4.34 -17.55
CA ASP A 119 17.16 -5.54 -17.83
C ASP A 119 16.39 -6.45 -18.78
N ILE A 120 16.83 -6.49 -20.04
CA ILE A 120 16.19 -7.31 -21.08
C ILE A 120 16.32 -8.81 -20.84
N GLU A 121 17.40 -9.25 -20.19
CA GLU A 121 17.61 -10.68 -19.88
C GLU A 121 16.63 -11.14 -18.79
N VAL A 122 16.47 -10.31 -17.74
CA VAL A 122 15.46 -10.55 -16.69
C VAL A 122 14.05 -10.51 -17.28
N ALA A 123 13.74 -9.56 -18.14
CA ALA A 123 12.42 -9.48 -18.80
C ALA A 123 12.13 -10.74 -19.65
N ASN A 124 13.13 -11.24 -20.38
CA ASN A 124 12.99 -12.46 -21.18
C ASN A 124 12.86 -13.71 -20.28
N LYS A 125 13.63 -13.76 -19.19
CA LYS A 125 13.54 -14.84 -18.19
C LYS A 125 12.16 -14.90 -17.53
N ALA A 126 11.64 -13.76 -17.08
CA ALA A 126 10.30 -13.66 -16.51
C ALA A 126 9.21 -14.08 -17.51
N ARG A 127 9.35 -13.67 -18.79
CA ARG A 127 8.45 -14.09 -19.85
C ARG A 127 8.48 -15.61 -20.07
N LYS A 128 9.67 -16.21 -20.08
CA LYS A 128 9.85 -17.67 -20.17
C LYS A 128 9.16 -18.37 -18.97
N TRP A 129 9.43 -17.91 -17.76
CA TRP A 129 8.83 -18.49 -16.56
C TRP A 129 7.30 -18.35 -16.53
N SER A 130 6.75 -17.24 -17.00
CA SER A 130 5.31 -17.04 -17.04
C SER A 130 4.56 -17.97 -18.00
N THR A 131 5.30 -18.65 -18.89
CA THR A 131 4.80 -19.61 -19.88
C THR A 131 5.39 -21.01 -19.67
N GLN A 132 5.38 -21.48 -18.44
CA GLN A 132 5.84 -22.80 -17.98
C GLN A 132 7.31 -23.09 -18.23
N ALA A 133 8.16 -22.09 -18.43
CA ALA A 133 9.59 -22.22 -18.79
C ALA A 133 9.82 -23.12 -20.02
N ARG A 134 8.91 -23.06 -21.01
CA ARG A 134 8.99 -23.87 -22.21
C ARG A 134 10.19 -23.48 -23.06
N GLU A 135 10.95 -24.52 -23.54
CA GLU A 135 12.05 -24.34 -24.45
C GLU A 135 11.60 -24.22 -25.91
N ASN A 136 12.47 -23.66 -26.75
CA ASN A 136 12.23 -23.57 -28.18
C ASN A 136 12.65 -24.90 -28.85
N ALA A 137 11.83 -25.95 -28.68
CA ALA A 137 12.02 -27.26 -29.24
C ALA A 137 10.79 -27.71 -30.07
N PRO A 138 10.92 -28.68 -31.00
CA PRO A 138 9.77 -29.22 -31.77
C PRO A 138 8.70 -29.90 -30.90
N TRP A 139 9.06 -30.26 -29.69
CA TRP A 139 8.20 -30.85 -28.65
C TRP A 139 8.15 -30.00 -27.40
N TYR A 140 7.29 -30.32 -26.43
CA TYR A 140 7.28 -29.69 -25.12
C TYR A 140 8.49 -30.12 -24.30
N GLN A 141 9.49 -29.26 -24.18
CA GLN A 141 10.70 -29.46 -23.40
C GLN A 141 10.78 -28.37 -22.34
N HIS A 142 11.17 -28.75 -21.13
CA HIS A 142 11.32 -27.87 -19.98
C HIS A 142 12.62 -28.23 -19.26
N GLU A 143 13.54 -27.29 -19.13
CA GLU A 143 14.82 -27.44 -18.43
C GLU A 143 14.78 -26.87 -17.01
N GLU A 144 13.71 -26.14 -16.69
CA GLU A 144 13.49 -25.54 -15.40
C GLU A 144 11.99 -25.45 -15.08
N VAL A 145 11.66 -25.24 -13.80
CA VAL A 145 10.28 -25.02 -13.36
C VAL A 145 9.81 -23.62 -13.78
N GLY A 146 8.60 -23.54 -14.32
CA GLY A 146 7.93 -22.29 -14.66
C GLY A 146 6.49 -22.29 -14.20
N TYR A 147 5.78 -21.20 -14.53
CA TYR A 147 4.43 -20.89 -14.04
C TYR A 147 3.48 -20.66 -15.21
N ASN A 148 2.19 -20.75 -14.95
CA ASN A 148 1.16 -20.31 -15.88
C ASN A 148 0.65 -18.91 -15.46
N TYR A 149 1.50 -17.90 -15.61
CA TYR A 149 1.23 -16.52 -15.14
C TYR A 149 1.05 -15.53 -16.28
N ARG A 150 1.14 -15.97 -17.54
CA ARG A 150 0.96 -15.06 -18.65
C ARG A 150 -0.49 -14.60 -18.77
N MET A 151 -0.68 -13.28 -18.80
CA MET A 151 -1.97 -12.65 -19.05
C MET A 151 -2.57 -13.12 -20.39
N SER A 152 -3.87 -13.45 -20.38
CA SER A 152 -4.57 -13.79 -21.61
C SER A 152 -4.79 -12.56 -22.50
N ASN A 153 -4.99 -12.78 -23.81
CA ASN A 153 -5.28 -11.70 -24.75
C ASN A 153 -6.61 -10.97 -24.42
N VAL A 154 -7.58 -11.67 -23.82
CA VAL A 154 -8.85 -11.05 -23.39
C VAL A 154 -8.57 -10.02 -22.29
N ILE A 155 -7.84 -10.40 -21.25
CA ILE A 155 -7.44 -9.50 -20.15
C ILE A 155 -6.60 -8.35 -20.69
N ALA A 156 -5.61 -8.61 -21.53
CA ALA A 156 -4.79 -7.58 -22.15
C ALA A 156 -5.63 -6.59 -22.99
N GLY A 157 -6.65 -7.09 -23.71
CA GLY A 157 -7.58 -6.27 -24.46
C GLY A 157 -8.41 -5.33 -23.58
N VAL A 158 -8.91 -5.83 -22.45
CA VAL A 158 -9.66 -5.02 -21.45
C VAL A 158 -8.77 -3.92 -20.88
N ILE A 159 -7.55 -4.25 -20.44
CA ILE A 159 -6.58 -3.28 -19.92
C ILE A 159 -6.24 -2.22 -20.98
N ARG A 160 -5.95 -2.64 -22.21
CA ARG A 160 -5.64 -1.74 -23.32
C ARG A 160 -6.79 -0.78 -23.63
N GLY A 161 -8.04 -1.24 -23.51
CA GLY A 161 -9.22 -0.40 -23.70
C GLY A 161 -9.41 0.66 -22.63
N GLN A 162 -8.97 0.40 -21.40
CA GLN A 162 -9.08 1.34 -20.28
C GLN A 162 -7.87 2.30 -20.17
N TYR A 163 -6.70 1.87 -20.60
CA TYR A 163 -5.47 2.65 -20.44
C TYR A 163 -5.54 4.09 -20.98
N PRO A 164 -6.19 4.38 -22.11
CA PRO A 164 -6.37 5.76 -22.59
C PRO A 164 -7.18 6.66 -21.65
N HIS A 165 -7.92 6.08 -20.69
CA HIS A 165 -8.74 6.81 -19.71
C HIS A 165 -8.04 6.98 -18.36
N LEU A 166 -6.75 6.64 -18.23
CA LEU A 166 -6.01 6.71 -16.96
C LEU A 166 -6.07 8.11 -16.34
N GLU A 167 -5.79 9.15 -17.12
CA GLU A 167 -5.79 10.54 -16.66
C GLU A 167 -7.19 10.99 -16.23
N GLU A 168 -8.23 10.54 -16.91
CA GLU A 168 -9.62 10.78 -16.53
C GLU A 168 -9.93 10.13 -15.16
N HIS A 169 -9.51 8.87 -14.98
CA HIS A 169 -9.70 8.16 -13.69
C HIS A 169 -8.94 8.85 -12.55
N ILE A 170 -7.70 9.30 -12.78
CA ILE A 170 -6.93 10.07 -11.80
C ILE A 170 -7.65 11.36 -11.43
N ALA A 171 -8.16 12.10 -12.41
CA ALA A 171 -8.89 13.34 -12.17
C ALA A 171 -10.18 13.10 -11.35
N GLN A 172 -10.93 12.03 -11.64
CA GLN A 172 -12.11 11.63 -10.86
C GLN A 172 -11.73 11.27 -9.42
N LYS A 173 -10.69 10.48 -9.23
CA LYS A 173 -10.19 10.10 -7.89
C LYS A 173 -9.71 11.31 -7.10
N LYS A 174 -8.99 12.23 -7.75
CA LYS A 174 -8.57 13.49 -7.15
C LYS A 174 -9.76 14.33 -6.68
N ALA A 175 -10.79 14.46 -7.50
CA ALA A 175 -11.99 15.21 -7.13
C ALA A 175 -12.71 14.59 -5.92
N ILE A 176 -12.74 13.25 -5.80
CA ILE A 176 -13.26 12.53 -4.63
C ILE A 176 -12.43 12.86 -3.39
N TYR A 177 -11.10 12.77 -3.49
CA TYR A 177 -10.18 13.08 -2.39
C TYR A 177 -10.35 14.53 -1.91
N GLU A 178 -10.38 15.48 -2.84
CA GLU A 178 -10.52 16.91 -2.53
C GLU A 178 -11.86 17.22 -1.86
N ARG A 179 -12.96 16.60 -2.29
CA ARG A 179 -14.28 16.77 -1.65
C ARG A 179 -14.30 16.21 -0.23
N TYR A 180 -13.67 15.06 0.05
CA TYR A 180 -13.51 14.58 1.42
C TYR A 180 -12.65 15.53 2.25
N ARG A 181 -11.49 15.96 1.73
CA ARG A 181 -10.61 16.91 2.42
C ARG A 181 -11.36 18.17 2.82
N ASP A 182 -12.12 18.76 1.89
CA ASP A 182 -12.80 20.04 2.09
C ASP A 182 -14.05 19.86 2.98
N GLY A 183 -14.78 18.76 2.85
CA GLY A 183 -15.97 18.46 3.65
C GLY A 183 -15.68 18.05 5.09
N LEU A 184 -14.46 17.55 5.36
CA LEU A 184 -14.05 17.10 6.70
C LEU A 184 -13.02 18.04 7.38
N LYS A 185 -12.66 19.17 6.78
CA LYS A 185 -11.57 20.06 7.23
C LYS A 185 -11.74 20.63 8.64
N ASP A 186 -12.98 20.74 9.11
CA ASP A 186 -13.31 21.28 10.44
C ASP A 186 -13.34 20.19 11.53
N LEU A 187 -13.20 18.93 11.15
CA LEU A 187 -13.11 17.80 12.06
C LEU A 187 -11.66 17.53 12.46
N PRO A 188 -11.43 16.87 13.59
CA PRO A 188 -10.11 16.48 14.04
C PRO A 188 -9.58 15.26 13.26
N VAL A 189 -9.55 15.38 11.94
CA VAL A 189 -9.09 14.31 11.03
C VAL A 189 -8.07 14.86 10.03
N LYS A 190 -7.23 13.99 9.50
CA LYS A 190 -6.29 14.32 8.42
C LYS A 190 -6.41 13.28 7.32
N MET A 191 -6.50 13.73 6.08
CA MET A 191 -6.43 12.86 4.91
C MET A 191 -5.02 12.27 4.74
N ASN A 192 -4.92 11.17 4.00
CA ASN A 192 -3.62 10.61 3.61
C ASN A 192 -2.74 11.72 2.97
N PRO A 193 -1.49 11.84 3.44
CA PRO A 193 -0.62 12.97 3.07
C PRO A 193 -0.11 12.84 1.64
N ILE A 194 0.23 13.99 1.06
CA ILE A 194 0.89 14.07 -0.26
C ILE A 194 2.33 14.52 -0.02
N THR A 195 3.28 13.68 -0.38
CA THR A 195 4.71 13.98 -0.33
C THR A 195 5.06 15.15 -1.25
N ASP A 196 5.97 16.03 -0.83
CA ASP A 196 6.45 17.12 -1.66
C ASP A 196 7.03 16.60 -2.99
N GLY A 197 6.59 17.18 -4.10
CA GLY A 197 6.95 16.76 -5.45
C GLY A 197 6.16 15.56 -5.98
N ALA A 198 5.28 14.96 -5.17
CA ALA A 198 4.43 13.86 -5.63
C ALA A 198 3.15 14.36 -6.32
N LEU A 199 2.76 13.64 -7.37
CA LEU A 199 1.43 13.69 -7.97
C LEU A 199 0.81 12.30 -7.81
N PRO A 200 -0.03 12.09 -6.78
CA PRO A 200 -0.70 10.81 -6.56
C PRO A 200 -1.70 10.48 -7.67
N ASN A 201 -2.01 9.19 -7.82
CA ASN A 201 -3.18 8.78 -8.61
C ASN A 201 -4.47 8.72 -7.78
N TYR A 202 -4.38 8.97 -6.46
CA TYR A 202 -5.52 9.00 -5.51
C TYR A 202 -6.34 7.71 -5.51
N TRP A 203 -5.71 6.55 -5.72
CA TRP A 203 -6.43 5.28 -5.81
C TRP A 203 -7.42 5.07 -4.66
N LEU A 204 -7.00 5.29 -3.42
CA LEU A 204 -7.89 5.31 -2.25
C LEU A 204 -7.72 6.60 -1.44
N SER A 205 -8.85 7.24 -1.14
CA SER A 205 -8.91 8.27 -0.11
C SER A 205 -8.93 7.62 1.26
N ALA A 206 -8.02 8.03 2.14
CA ALA A 206 -7.96 7.54 3.51
C ALA A 206 -7.79 8.71 4.48
N MET A 207 -8.15 8.50 5.74
CA MET A 207 -7.98 9.51 6.78
C MET A 207 -7.56 8.87 8.09
N ILE A 208 -6.96 9.68 8.98
CA ILE A 208 -6.73 9.35 10.39
C ILE A 208 -7.40 10.36 11.29
N ILE A 209 -7.87 9.90 12.44
CA ILE A 209 -8.42 10.74 13.51
C ILE A 209 -7.28 11.23 14.40
N ASP A 210 -7.30 12.48 14.86
CA ASP A 210 -6.36 12.96 15.88
C ASP A 210 -6.52 12.12 17.16
N GLU A 211 -5.41 11.67 17.74
CA GLU A 211 -5.39 10.79 18.89
C GLU A 211 -6.25 11.30 20.07
N LYS A 212 -6.27 12.62 20.30
CA LYS A 212 -7.03 13.26 21.38
C LYS A 212 -8.55 13.12 21.21
N TYR A 213 -8.99 12.89 19.99
CA TYR A 213 -10.40 12.78 19.62
C TYR A 213 -10.83 11.34 19.31
N MET A 214 -9.96 10.38 19.63
CA MET A 214 -10.30 8.95 19.56
C MET A 214 -11.19 8.57 20.75
N CYS A 215 -12.36 7.97 20.46
CA CYS A 215 -13.09 7.20 21.47
C CYS A 215 -12.48 5.80 21.62
N ARG A 216 -12.83 5.11 22.69
CA ARG A 216 -12.32 3.76 22.94
C ARG A 216 -12.89 2.77 21.93
N GLN A 217 -12.00 2.04 21.26
CA GLN A 217 -12.35 0.90 20.40
C GLN A 217 -11.53 -0.33 20.78
N VAL A 218 -12.09 -1.51 20.49
CA VAL A 218 -11.41 -2.80 20.55
C VAL A 218 -11.63 -3.51 19.23
N ARG A 219 -10.54 -3.91 18.59
CA ARG A 219 -10.54 -4.71 17.38
C ARG A 219 -9.69 -5.94 17.62
N ASP A 220 -10.32 -7.09 17.64
CA ASP A 220 -9.68 -8.39 17.78
C ASP A 220 -10.10 -9.32 16.62
N ASP A 221 -9.74 -10.60 16.72
CA ASP A 221 -10.02 -11.59 15.68
C ASP A 221 -11.52 -11.94 15.57
N SER A 222 -12.35 -11.53 16.54
CA SER A 222 -13.77 -11.90 16.63
C SER A 222 -14.72 -10.72 16.48
N ALA A 223 -14.32 -9.52 16.89
CA ALA A 223 -15.18 -8.36 16.95
C ALA A 223 -14.45 -7.02 16.77
N ALA A 224 -15.21 -6.04 16.29
CA ALA A 224 -14.83 -4.64 16.34
C ALA A 224 -15.91 -3.88 17.11
N LEU A 225 -15.57 -3.40 18.30
CA LEU A 225 -16.46 -2.72 19.25
C LEU A 225 -15.93 -1.34 19.59
N PHE A 226 -16.82 -0.43 19.93
CA PHE A 226 -16.46 0.89 20.42
C PHE A 226 -17.39 1.37 21.54
N VAL A 227 -16.96 2.39 22.24
CA VAL A 227 -17.76 3.08 23.25
C VAL A 227 -17.94 4.52 22.76
N ALA A 228 -19.18 4.88 22.38
CA ALA A 228 -19.48 6.23 21.92
C ALA A 228 -19.18 7.28 23.02
N GLU A 229 -18.57 8.38 22.62
CA GLU A 229 -18.20 9.50 23.47
C GLU A 229 -18.41 10.81 22.71
N ALA A 230 -19.22 11.72 23.23
CA ALA A 230 -19.53 13.00 22.56
C ALA A 230 -18.26 13.79 22.18
N GLY A 231 -18.19 14.27 20.97
CA GLY A 231 -17.04 14.98 20.42
C GLY A 231 -15.85 14.10 20.03
N LYS A 232 -15.98 12.77 20.14
CA LYS A 232 -14.94 11.81 19.76
C LYS A 232 -15.52 10.70 18.92
N SER A 233 -14.66 10.08 18.09
CA SER A 233 -15.04 8.93 17.30
C SER A 233 -13.86 7.96 17.11
N CYS A 234 -14.09 6.87 16.39
CA CYS A 234 -13.06 5.92 15.99
C CYS A 234 -13.36 5.31 14.62
N PRO A 235 -12.35 4.70 13.97
CA PRO A 235 -12.56 4.01 12.70
C PRO A 235 -13.70 2.99 12.71
N THR A 236 -13.89 2.27 13.81
CA THR A 236 -14.96 1.27 13.94
C THR A 236 -16.35 1.91 13.87
N GLU A 237 -16.59 3.00 14.58
CA GLU A 237 -17.84 3.75 14.57
C GLU A 237 -18.14 4.32 13.18
N ILE A 238 -17.16 5.03 12.60
CA ILE A 238 -17.32 5.66 11.29
C ILE A 238 -17.60 4.62 10.20
N LEU A 239 -16.90 3.48 10.21
CA LEU A 239 -17.14 2.40 9.26
C LEU A 239 -18.55 1.81 9.39
N GLN A 240 -19.09 1.70 10.62
CA GLN A 240 -20.47 1.29 10.83
C GLN A 240 -21.48 2.32 10.31
N ALA A 241 -21.24 3.61 10.53
CA ALA A 241 -22.09 4.68 10.01
C ALA A 241 -22.09 4.71 8.46
N ILE A 242 -20.93 4.55 7.82
CA ILE A 242 -20.81 4.44 6.36
C ILE A 242 -21.56 3.19 5.85
N PHE A 243 -21.41 2.06 6.52
CA PHE A 243 -22.08 0.82 6.14
C PHE A 243 -23.60 0.92 6.22
N ALA A 244 -24.14 1.67 7.19
CA ALA A 244 -25.58 1.94 7.31
C ALA A 244 -26.15 2.71 6.11
N LEU A 245 -25.31 3.39 5.32
CA LEU A 245 -25.69 4.05 4.07
C LEU A 245 -25.60 3.11 2.85
N ASN A 246 -25.37 1.81 3.04
CA ASN A 246 -25.05 0.86 1.97
C ASN A 246 -23.81 1.28 1.16
N ALA A 247 -22.85 1.88 1.83
CA ALA A 247 -21.54 2.25 1.28
C ALA A 247 -20.44 1.49 2.02
N GLU A 248 -19.29 1.29 1.38
CA GLU A 248 -18.22 0.46 1.92
C GLU A 248 -16.95 1.28 2.11
N GLY A 249 -16.60 1.56 3.38
CA GLY A 249 -15.25 1.94 3.79
C GLY A 249 -14.50 0.70 4.28
N ARG A 250 -13.18 0.83 4.48
CA ARG A 250 -12.33 -0.26 4.98
C ARG A 250 -11.38 0.25 6.07
N PRO A 251 -10.98 -0.58 7.05
CA PRO A 251 -9.83 -0.24 7.87
C PRO A 251 -8.61 0.03 7.00
N ILE A 252 -7.73 0.93 7.43
CA ILE A 252 -6.38 1.00 6.86
C ILE A 252 -5.72 -0.38 7.03
N TRP A 253 -4.87 -0.76 6.10
CA TRP A 253 -4.23 -2.07 6.14
C TRP A 253 -3.40 -2.25 7.40
N LYS A 254 -3.63 -3.37 8.06
CA LYS A 254 -2.85 -3.79 9.22
C LYS A 254 -1.40 -3.98 8.78
N PRO A 255 -0.44 -3.29 9.41
CA PRO A 255 0.98 -3.42 9.07
C PRO A 255 1.47 -4.86 9.08
N MET A 256 2.34 -5.20 8.14
CA MET A 256 2.81 -6.59 7.97
C MET A 256 3.53 -7.13 9.21
N HIS A 257 4.33 -6.31 9.88
CA HIS A 257 5.06 -6.74 11.07
C HIS A 257 4.18 -7.11 12.28
N ILE A 258 2.90 -6.71 12.30
CA ILE A 258 1.92 -7.10 13.32
C ILE A 258 0.89 -8.12 12.81
N GLN A 259 1.03 -8.60 11.58
CA GLN A 259 0.27 -9.75 11.12
C GLN A 259 0.67 -11.02 11.88
N PRO A 260 -0.27 -11.89 12.26
CA PRO A 260 0.03 -13.09 13.05
C PRO A 260 1.17 -13.94 12.48
N MET A 261 1.23 -14.08 11.15
CA MET A 261 2.24 -14.88 10.45
C MET A 261 3.64 -14.24 10.46
N TYR A 262 3.73 -12.91 10.63
CA TYR A 262 4.99 -12.16 10.54
C TYR A 262 5.49 -11.58 11.86
N ARG A 263 4.72 -11.66 12.92
CA ARG A 263 5.06 -11.04 14.22
C ARG A 263 6.35 -11.55 14.87
N MET A 264 6.89 -12.66 14.37
CA MET A 264 8.17 -13.21 14.85
C MET A 264 9.39 -12.69 14.08
N HIS A 265 9.18 -11.96 12.99
CA HIS A 265 10.26 -11.37 12.20
C HIS A 265 10.67 -10.01 12.76
N GLU A 266 11.89 -9.58 12.41
CA GLU A 266 12.43 -8.30 12.89
C GLU A 266 11.63 -7.10 12.36
N PHE A 267 11.55 -6.08 13.18
CA PHE A 267 10.92 -4.80 12.88
C PHE A 267 11.85 -3.67 13.29
N ILE A 268 12.19 -2.80 12.37
CA ILE A 268 13.20 -1.74 12.54
C ILE A 268 12.54 -0.38 12.44
N THR A 269 12.82 0.45 13.45
CA THR A 269 12.45 1.86 13.52
C THR A 269 13.69 2.73 13.44
N ARG A 270 13.53 4.04 13.42
CA ARG A 270 14.64 5.01 13.49
C ARG A 270 15.57 4.79 14.70
N SER A 271 15.04 4.25 15.79
CA SER A 271 15.81 3.95 17.01
C SER A 271 16.48 2.57 17.01
N GLY A 272 16.29 1.77 15.99
CA GLY A 272 16.79 0.41 15.86
C GLY A 272 15.69 -0.65 15.96
N SER A 273 16.01 -1.85 16.49
CA SER A 273 15.03 -2.91 16.60
C SER A 273 13.82 -2.48 17.44
N GLY A 274 12.64 -2.64 16.84
CA GLY A 274 11.35 -2.37 17.48
C GLY A 274 10.79 -3.56 18.25
N ARG A 275 11.43 -4.75 18.17
CA ARG A 275 10.98 -5.96 18.88
C ARG A 275 11.51 -6.01 20.30
N ALA A 276 10.70 -6.57 21.20
CA ALA A 276 11.16 -6.93 22.54
C ALA A 276 12.17 -8.08 22.45
N LYS A 277 13.23 -8.03 23.27
CA LYS A 277 14.32 -9.03 23.25
C LYS A 277 13.87 -10.45 23.61
N THR A 278 12.73 -10.59 24.28
CA THR A 278 12.26 -11.86 24.85
C THR A 278 11.06 -12.46 24.14
N ASN A 279 10.40 -11.70 23.24
CA ASN A 279 9.20 -12.14 22.53
C ASN A 279 8.97 -11.32 21.27
N ALA A 280 7.92 -11.65 20.49
CA ALA A 280 7.56 -11.02 19.23
C ALA A 280 6.82 -9.66 19.37
N TYR A 281 6.62 -9.17 20.58
CA TYR A 281 5.93 -7.90 20.80
C TYR A 281 6.84 -6.71 20.52
N ILE A 282 6.23 -5.56 20.23
CA ILE A 282 6.94 -4.30 20.14
C ILE A 282 7.56 -3.96 21.48
N ALA A 283 8.81 -3.53 21.47
CA ALA A 283 9.52 -3.17 22.70
C ALA A 283 8.85 -1.96 23.38
N GLY A 284 8.77 -1.99 24.71
CA GLY A 284 8.22 -0.87 25.46
C GLY A 284 8.98 0.43 25.20
N GLY A 285 8.25 1.52 24.95
CA GLY A 285 8.82 2.84 24.63
C GLY A 285 9.15 3.06 23.15
N VAL A 286 8.98 2.06 22.29
CA VAL A 286 9.10 2.21 20.83
C VAL A 286 7.76 2.70 20.29
N PHE A 287 7.79 3.79 19.52
CA PHE A 287 6.63 4.26 18.80
C PHE A 287 6.58 3.61 17.41
N ASP A 288 5.50 2.92 17.13
CA ASP A 288 5.22 2.20 15.88
C ASP A 288 4.23 3.05 15.05
N VAL A 289 4.77 3.77 14.07
CA VAL A 289 3.99 4.69 13.23
C VAL A 289 2.95 3.93 12.42
N GLY A 290 3.32 2.78 11.86
CA GLY A 290 2.39 1.98 11.08
C GLY A 290 1.21 1.47 11.90
N ALA A 291 1.45 1.00 13.12
CA ALA A 291 0.39 0.55 14.03
C ALA A 291 -0.49 1.71 14.50
N ASP A 292 0.06 2.90 14.73
CA ASP A 292 -0.68 4.09 15.09
C ASP A 292 -1.63 4.51 13.95
N ILE A 293 -1.14 4.59 12.71
CA ILE A 293 -1.95 4.88 11.53
C ILE A 293 -3.08 3.84 11.37
N PHE A 294 -2.77 2.54 11.52
CA PHE A 294 -3.77 1.48 11.46
C PHE A 294 -4.83 1.63 12.56
N ASN A 295 -4.44 2.00 13.77
CA ASN A 295 -5.37 2.14 14.90
C ASN A 295 -6.36 3.30 14.71
N ARG A 296 -5.88 4.42 14.16
CA ARG A 296 -6.65 5.66 14.05
C ARG A 296 -7.26 5.90 12.66
N GLY A 297 -6.93 5.06 11.68
CA GLY A 297 -7.23 5.33 10.28
C GLY A 297 -8.24 4.40 9.64
N LEU A 298 -8.85 4.91 8.57
CA LEU A 298 -9.75 4.17 7.68
C LEU A 298 -9.66 4.69 6.25
N CYS A 299 -9.98 3.79 5.29
CA CYS A 299 -10.17 4.11 3.89
C CYS A 299 -11.63 4.45 3.64
N LEU A 300 -11.87 5.53 2.93
CA LEU A 300 -13.18 6.04 2.56
C LEU A 300 -13.65 5.45 1.23
N PRO A 301 -14.97 5.34 1.00
CA PRO A 301 -15.50 4.97 -0.31
C PRO A 301 -14.91 5.87 -1.41
N SER A 302 -14.33 5.27 -2.43
CA SER A 302 -13.58 6.00 -3.47
C SER A 302 -13.90 5.50 -4.89
N ASP A 303 -15.14 5.05 -5.15
CA ASP A 303 -15.56 4.61 -6.47
C ASP A 303 -15.70 5.81 -7.42
N ASN A 304 -15.14 5.71 -8.64
CA ASN A 304 -15.21 6.74 -9.68
C ASN A 304 -16.65 7.09 -10.10
N LYS A 305 -17.60 6.17 -9.90
CA LYS A 305 -19.01 6.38 -10.23
C LYS A 305 -19.81 7.00 -9.09
N MET A 306 -19.20 7.19 -7.92
CA MET A 306 -19.87 7.83 -6.78
C MET A 306 -20.24 9.27 -7.13
N THR A 307 -21.54 9.62 -7.00
CA THR A 307 -22.01 10.99 -7.24
C THR A 307 -21.59 11.92 -6.10
N ALA A 308 -21.62 13.23 -6.38
CA ALA A 308 -21.36 14.24 -5.34
C ALA A 308 -22.34 14.13 -4.15
N GLU A 309 -23.63 13.88 -4.44
CA GLU A 309 -24.66 13.71 -3.41
C GLU A 309 -24.44 12.45 -2.55
N GLN A 310 -24.03 11.36 -3.17
CA GLN A 310 -23.68 10.15 -2.42
C GLN A 310 -22.48 10.39 -1.51
N GLN A 311 -21.47 11.10 -1.99
CA GLN A 311 -20.31 11.45 -1.18
C GLN A 311 -20.64 12.42 -0.06
N GLU A 312 -21.51 13.39 -0.30
CA GLU A 312 -21.97 14.34 0.74
C GLU A 312 -22.66 13.61 1.89
N ARG A 313 -23.55 12.65 1.59
CA ARG A 313 -24.18 11.82 2.62
C ARG A 313 -23.17 11.05 3.47
N ILE A 314 -22.06 10.61 2.86
CA ILE A 314 -20.97 9.94 3.60
C ILE A 314 -20.26 10.95 4.51
N ILE A 315 -19.98 12.15 3.99
CA ILE A 315 -19.36 13.23 4.76
C ILE A 315 -20.23 13.61 5.96
N GLU A 316 -21.55 13.78 5.77
CA GLU A 316 -22.51 14.07 6.84
C GLU A 316 -22.54 12.95 7.90
N ALA A 317 -22.52 11.68 7.49
CA ALA A 317 -22.47 10.55 8.42
C ALA A 317 -21.18 10.52 9.24
N ILE A 318 -20.03 10.87 8.62
CA ILE A 318 -18.76 10.98 9.34
C ILE A 318 -18.83 12.17 10.35
N ARG A 319 -19.39 13.29 9.95
CA ARG A 319 -19.55 14.47 10.83
C ARG A 319 -20.40 14.14 12.04
N ALA A 320 -21.52 13.44 11.84
CA ALA A 320 -22.42 13.02 12.93
C ALA A 320 -21.73 12.10 13.96
N CYS A 321 -20.67 11.36 13.59
CA CYS A 321 -19.91 10.57 14.55
C CYS A 321 -19.05 11.41 15.54
N PHE A 322 -18.93 12.71 15.34
CA PHE A 322 -18.20 13.63 16.22
C PHE A 322 -19.14 14.59 16.99
N GLU A 323 -20.46 14.46 16.87
CA GLU A 323 -21.45 15.20 17.63
C GLU A 323 -21.79 14.48 18.95
#